data_f0fbd7db394fafc1f98ba7442fbe643a
#
_entry.id   f0fbd7db394fafc1f98ba7442fbe643a
#
_cell.length_a   1.000
_cell.length_b   1.000
_cell.length_c   1.000
_cell.angle_alpha   90.00
_cell.angle_beta   90.00
_cell.angle_gamma   90.00
#
_symmetry.space_group_name_H-M   'P 1'
#
loop_
_entity.id
_entity.type
_entity.pdbx_description
1 polymer ?
#
loop_
_entity_poly.entity_id
_entity_poly.type
_entity_poly.pdbx_seq_one_letter_code
_entity_poly.pdbx_strand_id
1 'polypeptide(L)'
;MIPAPVEQLAAAFSQKGHSLYAVGGMVRNPLLGYPISDMDVTTDALPEESLKIGEELGLVCVPKAVQFGTVELIAPDKSWSVECTTFRADTYGPGGFHRPQGVRFSKDLASDAFRRDFTVNAIYQNALTGEIVDPTGGMHDLQNRLLRATSKDPKDILKDDGLRVLRLVRFACELGFEVEERTAAAAKEYAQGLSDIPAERVYAELKKILLSDVRYFAAQPDGEHAVLRAFRLMHELGILRFVVPELLEGENVAQNPKYHAYDVMHHAFRVAASTPPDLVLRLAGMLHDIAKPAMVHKTGRMYNHESVGADMARDILARLKVEKAVISRVCALIRWHMYDLDGRAKEKTLKKQFAQ
;
A
#
# COMPACT_ATOMS: atom_id res chain seq x y z
N MET A 1 -1.84 19.09 15.37
CA MET A 1 -1.07 20.37 15.26
C MET A 1 -0.48 20.38 13.86
N ILE A 2 -0.74 21.45 13.10
CA ILE A 2 -0.18 21.65 11.74
C ILE A 2 1.33 21.88 11.87
N PRO A 3 2.20 21.27 11.07
CA PRO A 3 3.64 21.53 11.08
C PRO A 3 3.95 22.98 10.65
N ALA A 4 4.96 23.61 11.28
CA ALA A 4 5.34 24.99 11.01
C ALA A 4 5.58 25.31 9.51
N PRO A 5 6.23 24.46 8.70
CA PRO A 5 6.34 24.71 7.25
C PRO A 5 4.99 24.87 6.55
N VAL A 6 3.99 24.08 6.95
CA VAL A 6 2.65 24.13 6.35
C VAL A 6 1.87 25.35 6.81
N GLU A 7 2.05 25.81 8.08
CA GLU A 7 1.49 27.06 8.56
C GLU A 7 2.05 28.27 7.79
N GLN A 8 3.36 28.29 7.51
CA GLN A 8 4.00 29.34 6.70
C GLN A 8 3.44 29.35 5.26
N LEU A 9 3.30 28.18 4.64
CA LEU A 9 2.67 28.05 3.33
C LEU A 9 1.23 28.56 3.37
N ALA A 10 0.44 28.17 4.38
CA ALA A 10 -0.96 28.60 4.50
C ALA A 10 -1.10 30.13 4.58
N ALA A 11 -0.21 30.80 5.31
CA ALA A 11 -0.20 32.26 5.37
C ALA A 11 0.12 32.89 3.99
N ALA A 12 1.08 32.35 3.24
CA ALA A 12 1.45 32.84 1.92
C ALA A 12 0.34 32.61 0.89
N PHE A 13 -0.28 31.43 0.89
CA PHE A 13 -1.44 31.13 0.03
C PHE A 13 -2.61 32.06 0.33
N SER A 14 -2.91 32.31 1.61
CA SER A 14 -3.97 33.22 2.04
C SER A 14 -3.74 34.66 1.57
N GLN A 15 -2.48 35.17 1.60
CA GLN A 15 -2.14 36.49 1.08
C GLN A 15 -2.40 36.63 -0.43
N LYS A 16 -2.41 35.52 -1.16
CA LYS A 16 -2.73 35.45 -2.60
C LYS A 16 -4.21 35.13 -2.87
N GLY A 17 -5.03 35.03 -1.80
CA GLY A 17 -6.47 34.73 -1.90
C GLY A 17 -6.81 33.26 -2.06
N HIS A 18 -5.89 32.36 -1.73
CA HIS A 18 -6.08 30.91 -1.80
C HIS A 18 -6.17 30.27 -0.41
N SER A 19 -6.89 29.15 -0.36
CA SER A 19 -6.98 28.32 0.84
C SER A 19 -6.02 27.14 0.74
N LEU A 20 -5.42 26.76 1.87
CA LEU A 20 -4.55 25.57 1.97
C LEU A 20 -5.08 24.66 3.07
N TYR A 21 -5.20 23.37 2.74
CA TYR A 21 -5.67 22.33 3.66
C TYR A 21 -4.67 21.19 3.78
N ALA A 22 -4.38 20.77 5.00
CA ALA A 22 -3.80 19.47 5.26
C ALA A 22 -4.83 18.37 4.95
N VAL A 23 -4.38 17.19 4.49
CA VAL A 23 -5.29 16.10 4.10
C VAL A 23 -4.63 14.72 4.25
N GLY A 24 -5.42 13.67 4.22
CA GLY A 24 -4.90 12.31 4.22
C GLY A 24 -4.20 11.92 5.52
N GLY A 25 -3.01 11.33 5.42
CA GLY A 25 -2.21 10.91 6.56
C GLY A 25 -1.86 12.04 7.53
N MET A 26 -1.69 13.23 6.99
CA MET A 26 -1.35 14.42 7.76
C MET A 26 -2.44 14.85 8.76
N VAL A 27 -3.71 14.56 8.44
CA VAL A 27 -4.85 14.85 9.35
C VAL A 27 -5.23 13.59 10.12
N ARG A 28 -5.38 12.45 9.43
CA ARG A 28 -5.80 11.19 10.04
C ARG A 28 -4.87 10.72 11.14
N ASN A 29 -3.56 10.76 10.90
CA ASN A 29 -2.59 10.15 11.81
C ASN A 29 -2.58 10.84 13.20
N PRO A 30 -2.50 12.18 13.32
CA PRO A 30 -2.58 12.85 14.62
C PRO A 30 -3.89 12.57 15.36
N LEU A 31 -5.02 12.47 14.65
CA LEU A 31 -6.31 12.11 15.25
C LEU A 31 -6.33 10.70 15.84
N LEU A 32 -5.48 9.81 15.34
CA LEU A 32 -5.27 8.44 15.86
C LEU A 32 -4.11 8.35 16.87
N GLY A 33 -3.41 9.46 17.17
CA GLY A 33 -2.23 9.46 18.04
C GLY A 33 -0.95 8.98 17.35
N TYR A 34 -0.93 8.92 16.00
CA TYR A 34 0.25 8.54 15.22
C TYR A 34 1.02 9.77 14.72
N PRO A 35 2.34 9.64 14.47
CA PRO A 35 3.13 10.73 13.91
C PRO A 35 2.74 11.05 12.46
N ILE A 36 2.95 12.30 12.05
CA ILE A 36 2.91 12.72 10.66
C ILE A 36 4.17 12.19 9.97
N SER A 37 4.01 11.48 8.85
CA SER A 37 5.11 10.97 8.04
C SER A 37 5.36 11.80 6.78
N ASP A 38 4.28 12.18 6.11
CA ASP A 38 4.32 12.89 4.83
C ASP A 38 3.47 14.15 4.97
N MET A 39 3.92 15.27 4.40
CA MET A 39 3.18 16.52 4.41
C MET A 39 2.43 16.70 3.10
N ASP A 40 1.18 16.21 3.08
CA ASP A 40 0.27 16.32 1.95
C ASP A 40 -0.73 17.45 2.19
N VAL A 41 -0.71 18.45 1.31
CA VAL A 41 -1.66 19.54 1.34
C VAL A 41 -2.43 19.67 0.04
N THR A 42 -3.56 20.32 0.10
CA THR A 42 -4.39 20.57 -1.09
C THR A 42 -4.96 21.98 -1.05
N THR A 43 -5.19 22.59 -2.22
CA THR A 43 -5.51 24.01 -2.38
C THR A 43 -6.44 24.25 -3.56
N ASP A 44 -7.10 25.41 -3.56
CA ASP A 44 -7.85 25.93 -4.73
C ASP A 44 -6.96 26.71 -5.72
N ALA A 45 -5.67 26.93 -5.38
CA ALA A 45 -4.68 27.50 -6.30
C ALA A 45 -4.34 26.52 -7.44
N LEU A 46 -4.13 27.05 -8.63
CA LEU A 46 -3.60 26.25 -9.75
C LEU A 46 -2.13 25.87 -9.52
N PRO A 47 -1.62 24.81 -10.20
CA PRO A 47 -0.23 24.40 -10.03
C PRO A 47 0.78 25.52 -10.27
N GLU A 48 0.56 26.33 -11.27
CA GLU A 48 1.43 27.48 -11.61
C GLU A 48 1.43 28.54 -10.52
N GLU A 49 0.27 28.78 -9.89
CA GLU A 49 0.14 29.70 -8.76
C GLU A 49 0.85 29.16 -7.52
N SER A 50 0.72 27.84 -7.27
CA SER A 50 1.40 27.15 -6.17
C SER A 50 2.93 27.21 -6.32
N LEU A 51 3.45 26.97 -7.55
CA LEU A 51 4.88 27.09 -7.84
C LEU A 51 5.38 28.51 -7.60
N LYS A 52 4.64 29.52 -8.09
CA LYS A 52 5.01 30.94 -7.91
C LYS A 52 5.04 31.36 -6.43
N ILE A 53 4.06 30.92 -5.64
CA ILE A 53 4.04 31.18 -4.19
C ILE A 53 5.26 30.52 -3.51
N GLY A 54 5.60 29.29 -3.89
CA GLY A 54 6.79 28.60 -3.39
C GLY A 54 8.09 29.34 -3.74
N GLU A 55 8.24 29.82 -4.98
CA GLU A 55 9.40 30.59 -5.44
C GLU A 55 9.54 31.93 -4.68
N GLU A 56 8.44 32.64 -4.45
CA GLU A 56 8.42 33.88 -3.65
C GLU A 56 8.87 33.64 -2.19
N LEU A 57 8.67 32.42 -1.66
CA LEU A 57 9.16 32.00 -0.34
C LEU A 57 10.60 31.48 -0.37
N GLY A 58 11.28 31.45 -1.53
CA GLY A 58 12.62 30.92 -1.69
C GLY A 58 12.73 29.41 -1.62
N LEU A 59 11.63 28.67 -1.86
CA LEU A 59 11.61 27.22 -1.88
C LEU A 59 12.09 26.65 -3.20
N VAL A 60 12.58 25.41 -3.19
CA VAL A 60 12.81 24.64 -4.40
C VAL A 60 11.47 24.05 -4.84
N CYS A 61 11.02 24.46 -6.03
CA CYS A 61 9.72 24.08 -6.56
C CYS A 61 9.87 23.04 -7.67
N VAL A 62 9.24 21.87 -7.51
CA VAL A 62 9.32 20.76 -8.47
C VAL A 62 7.94 20.49 -9.07
N PRO A 63 7.77 20.63 -10.40
CA PRO A 63 6.54 20.26 -11.10
C PRO A 63 6.41 18.73 -11.22
N LYS A 64 5.97 18.05 -10.15
CA LYS A 64 6.01 16.58 -10.03
C LYS A 64 5.01 15.88 -10.97
N ALA A 65 3.77 16.33 -10.98
CA ALA A 65 2.69 15.81 -11.80
C ALA A 65 1.65 16.92 -12.11
N VAL A 66 2.09 17.99 -12.76
CA VAL A 66 1.29 19.21 -13.01
C VAL A 66 -0.02 18.91 -13.73
N GLN A 67 -0.01 17.95 -14.67
CA GLN A 67 -1.23 17.50 -15.36
C GLN A 67 -2.29 16.90 -14.42
N PHE A 68 -1.88 16.50 -13.22
CA PHE A 68 -2.75 16.04 -12.13
C PHE A 68 -2.85 17.04 -10.98
N GLY A 69 -2.35 18.24 -11.15
CA GLY A 69 -2.43 19.31 -10.17
C GLY A 69 -1.38 19.24 -9.04
N THR A 70 -0.38 18.36 -9.14
CA THR A 70 0.57 18.12 -8.05
C THR A 70 1.93 18.79 -8.31
N VAL A 71 2.36 19.58 -7.33
CA VAL A 71 3.70 20.17 -7.24
C VAL A 71 4.34 19.80 -5.91
N GLU A 72 5.66 19.80 -5.84
CA GLU A 72 6.40 19.56 -4.59
C GLU A 72 7.19 20.83 -4.22
N LEU A 73 7.00 21.29 -2.99
CA LEU A 73 7.64 22.46 -2.42
C LEU A 73 8.65 21.97 -1.37
N ILE A 74 9.94 22.28 -1.58
CA ILE A 74 11.03 21.70 -0.80
C ILE A 74 11.84 22.84 -0.16
N ALA A 75 12.17 22.70 1.12
CA ALA A 75 13.10 23.62 1.76
C ALA A 75 14.46 23.65 1.05
N PRO A 76 15.15 24.81 0.95
CA PRO A 76 16.44 24.91 0.29
C PRO A 76 17.51 23.96 0.87
N ASP A 77 17.46 23.70 2.18
CA ASP A 77 18.32 22.78 2.90
C ASP A 77 17.82 21.31 2.87
N LYS A 78 16.70 21.05 2.17
CA LYS A 78 16.03 19.75 2.07
C LYS A 78 15.57 19.13 3.40
N SER A 79 15.44 19.94 4.45
CA SER A 79 15.00 19.47 5.76
C SER A 79 13.53 19.03 5.78
N TRP A 80 12.71 19.52 4.84
CA TRP A 80 11.32 19.12 4.65
C TRP A 80 10.87 19.31 3.20
N SER A 81 9.84 18.57 2.82
CA SER A 81 9.09 18.78 1.58
C SER A 81 7.59 18.66 1.81
N VAL A 82 6.81 19.39 1.03
CA VAL A 82 5.34 19.37 1.04
C VAL A 82 4.84 19.06 -0.35
N GLU A 83 4.02 18.02 -0.47
CA GLU A 83 3.30 17.74 -1.71
C GLU A 83 2.00 18.56 -1.72
N CYS A 84 1.89 19.50 -2.67
CA CYS A 84 0.75 20.39 -2.81
C CYS A 84 -0.05 20.02 -4.05
N THR A 85 -1.33 19.69 -3.87
CA THR A 85 -2.22 19.28 -4.97
C THR A 85 -3.39 20.23 -5.10
N THR A 86 -3.64 20.73 -6.31
CA THR A 86 -4.82 21.53 -6.63
C THR A 86 -6.10 20.69 -6.52
N PHE A 87 -7.17 21.25 -5.93
CA PHE A 87 -8.50 20.62 -5.95
C PHE A 87 -8.90 20.25 -7.35
N ARG A 88 -9.42 19.07 -7.52
CA ARG A 88 -9.80 18.59 -8.84
C ARG A 88 -10.96 17.60 -8.81
N ALA A 89 -11.64 17.51 -9.93
CA ALA A 89 -12.54 16.44 -10.29
C ALA A 89 -11.88 15.59 -11.38
N ASP A 90 -11.86 14.28 -11.20
CA ASP A 90 -11.30 13.33 -12.15
C ASP A 90 -12.44 12.73 -12.99
N THR A 91 -12.21 12.57 -14.31
CA THR A 91 -13.14 11.90 -15.22
C THR A 91 -12.48 10.63 -15.74
N TYR A 92 -13.15 9.50 -15.59
CA TYR A 92 -12.68 8.20 -16.05
C TYR A 92 -13.50 7.75 -17.26
N GLY A 93 -12.84 7.13 -18.24
CA GLY A 93 -13.51 6.59 -19.42
C GLY A 93 -14.02 5.16 -19.18
N PRO A 94 -14.75 4.58 -20.16
CA PRO A 94 -15.14 3.20 -20.11
C PRO A 94 -13.89 2.31 -20.05
N GLY A 95 -13.73 1.57 -18.95
CA GLY A 95 -12.54 0.76 -18.65
C GLY A 95 -11.43 1.48 -17.86
N GLY A 96 -11.71 2.62 -17.23
CA GLY A 96 -10.79 3.51 -16.55
C GLY A 96 -10.10 2.96 -15.29
N PHE A 97 -9.25 1.94 -15.44
CA PHE A 97 -8.72 1.18 -14.32
C PHE A 97 -7.50 1.78 -13.61
N HIS A 98 -6.91 2.91 -14.05
CA HIS A 98 -5.69 3.41 -13.38
C HIS A 98 -5.30 4.88 -13.64
N ARG A 99 -5.89 5.55 -14.62
CA ARG A 99 -5.60 6.97 -14.90
C ARG A 99 -6.84 7.70 -15.32
N PRO A 100 -7.12 8.88 -14.76
CA PRO A 100 -8.19 9.72 -15.26
C PRO A 100 -7.90 10.10 -16.71
N GLN A 101 -8.92 10.04 -17.56
CA GLN A 101 -8.86 10.52 -18.95
C GLN A 101 -8.93 12.05 -19.02
N GLY A 102 -9.57 12.67 -18.03
CA GLY A 102 -9.65 14.12 -17.88
C GLY A 102 -9.48 14.52 -16.42
N VAL A 103 -8.76 15.61 -16.22
CA VAL A 103 -8.62 16.28 -14.93
C VAL A 103 -9.14 17.69 -15.10
N ARG A 104 -10.11 18.07 -14.28
CA ARG A 104 -10.61 19.44 -14.21
C ARG A 104 -10.31 20.01 -12.84
N PHE A 105 -9.48 21.04 -12.80
CA PHE A 105 -9.23 21.79 -11.56
C PHE A 105 -10.52 22.46 -11.08
N SER A 106 -10.71 22.49 -9.79
CA SER A 106 -11.89 23.00 -9.12
C SER A 106 -11.51 23.90 -7.97
N LYS A 107 -12.43 24.79 -7.60
CA LYS A 107 -12.34 25.55 -6.33
C LYS A 107 -13.15 24.88 -5.22
N ASP A 108 -13.85 23.81 -5.54
CA ASP A 108 -14.71 23.09 -4.62
C ASP A 108 -13.96 21.93 -3.96
N LEU A 109 -13.73 22.05 -2.64
CA LEU A 109 -13.09 21.03 -1.81
C LEU A 109 -13.89 19.71 -1.82
N ALA A 110 -15.23 19.76 -1.91
CA ALA A 110 -16.04 18.54 -1.90
C ALA A 110 -15.73 17.68 -3.14
N SER A 111 -15.51 18.31 -4.31
CA SER A 111 -15.09 17.59 -5.51
C SER A 111 -13.77 16.85 -5.33
N ASP A 112 -12.80 17.43 -4.60
CA ASP A 112 -11.54 16.78 -4.26
C ASP A 112 -11.75 15.62 -3.27
N ALA A 113 -12.67 15.78 -2.31
CA ALA A 113 -12.94 14.77 -1.30
C ALA A 113 -13.54 13.49 -1.88
N PHE A 114 -14.56 13.63 -2.73
CA PHE A 114 -15.27 12.48 -3.31
C PHE A 114 -14.49 11.71 -4.37
N ARG A 115 -13.37 12.24 -4.92
CA ARG A 115 -12.49 11.48 -5.81
C ARG A 115 -11.45 10.64 -5.06
N ARG A 116 -11.25 10.87 -3.74
CA ARG A 116 -10.30 10.11 -2.91
C ARG A 116 -10.79 8.69 -2.68
N ASP A 117 -9.87 7.84 -2.21
CA ASP A 117 -10.14 6.41 -2.01
C ASP A 117 -11.11 6.14 -0.85
N PHE A 118 -10.74 6.58 0.37
CA PHE A 118 -11.48 6.25 1.59
C PHE A 118 -11.80 7.49 2.41
N THR A 119 -12.93 7.46 3.10
CA THR A 119 -13.44 8.58 3.92
C THR A 119 -12.42 9.08 4.93
N VAL A 120 -11.72 8.16 5.60
CA VAL A 120 -10.67 8.49 6.59
C VAL A 120 -9.44 9.17 5.98
N ASN A 121 -9.27 9.13 4.67
CA ASN A 121 -8.22 9.83 3.92
C ASN A 121 -8.74 11.11 3.26
N ALA A 122 -10.04 11.44 3.42
CA ALA A 122 -10.72 12.60 2.87
C ALA A 122 -11.20 13.57 3.96
N ILE A 123 -10.52 13.58 5.09
CA ILE A 123 -10.67 14.57 6.17
C ILE A 123 -9.67 15.68 5.91
N TYR A 124 -10.13 16.92 5.93
CA TYR A 124 -9.32 18.10 5.68
C TYR A 124 -9.19 18.94 6.95
N GLN A 125 -8.05 19.59 7.10
CA GLN A 125 -7.85 20.61 8.13
C GLN A 125 -7.32 21.87 7.47
N ASN A 126 -8.07 22.98 7.61
CA ASN A 126 -7.60 24.27 7.14
C ASN A 126 -6.28 24.60 7.83
N ALA A 127 -5.21 24.79 7.05
CA ALA A 127 -3.88 24.96 7.61
C ALA A 127 -3.64 26.29 8.30
N LEU A 128 -4.51 27.29 8.06
CA LEU A 128 -4.44 28.61 8.71
C LEU A 128 -5.32 28.69 9.97
N THR A 129 -6.57 28.17 9.89
CA THR A 129 -7.54 28.32 10.99
C THR A 129 -7.58 27.09 11.91
N GLY A 130 -7.09 25.95 11.46
CA GLY A 130 -7.18 24.66 12.16
C GLY A 130 -8.56 23.99 12.07
N GLU A 131 -9.52 24.60 11.38
CA GLU A 131 -10.87 24.06 11.20
C GLU A 131 -10.86 22.74 10.44
N ILE A 132 -11.62 21.75 10.92
CA ILE A 132 -11.81 20.44 10.25
C ILE A 132 -12.99 20.55 9.29
N VAL A 133 -12.77 20.11 8.07
CA VAL A 133 -13.78 20.00 7.02
C VAL A 133 -13.88 18.53 6.57
N ASP A 134 -15.05 17.93 6.72
CA ASP A 134 -15.27 16.51 6.49
C ASP A 134 -16.51 16.26 5.59
N PRO A 135 -16.37 16.39 4.27
CA PRO A 135 -17.50 16.22 3.36
C PRO A 135 -17.99 14.79 3.23
N THR A 136 -17.15 13.80 3.59
CA THR A 136 -17.41 12.37 3.35
C THR A 136 -17.84 11.59 4.60
N GLY A 137 -17.82 12.21 5.79
CA GLY A 137 -18.09 11.54 7.06
C GLY A 137 -16.90 10.73 7.59
N GLY A 138 -15.69 11.07 7.17
CA GLY A 138 -14.46 10.38 7.55
C GLY A 138 -14.15 10.44 9.04
N MET A 139 -14.55 11.51 9.75
CA MET A 139 -14.39 11.62 11.20
C MET A 139 -15.20 10.56 11.96
N HIS A 140 -16.43 10.29 11.52
CA HIS A 140 -17.26 9.23 12.09
C HIS A 140 -16.63 7.85 11.83
N ASP A 141 -16.20 7.58 10.61
CA ASP A 141 -15.57 6.31 10.25
C ASP A 141 -14.23 6.12 10.98
N LEU A 142 -13.47 7.20 11.18
CA LEU A 142 -12.21 7.18 11.95
C LEU A 142 -12.45 6.78 13.42
N GLN A 143 -13.47 7.34 14.07
CA GLN A 143 -13.85 7.02 15.45
C GLN A 143 -14.30 5.56 15.59
N ASN A 144 -15.02 5.03 14.58
CA ASN A 144 -15.49 3.65 14.55
C ASN A 144 -14.46 2.66 14.00
N ARG A 145 -13.26 3.10 13.67
CA ARG A 145 -12.21 2.29 13.02
C ARG A 145 -12.72 1.55 11.79
N LEU A 146 -13.46 2.25 10.93
CA LEU A 146 -14.09 1.72 9.74
C LEU A 146 -13.43 2.27 8.47
N LEU A 147 -13.11 1.39 7.53
CA LEU A 147 -12.57 1.76 6.23
C LEU A 147 -13.67 1.67 5.17
N ARG A 148 -14.12 2.82 4.69
CA ARG A 148 -15.21 3.00 3.74
C ARG A 148 -14.77 3.81 2.54
N ALA A 149 -15.23 3.46 1.34
CA ALA A 149 -15.05 4.26 0.13
C ALA A 149 -15.77 5.63 0.25
N THR A 150 -15.22 6.65 -0.39
CA THR A 150 -15.76 8.03 -0.31
C THR A 150 -17.09 8.22 -1.04
N SER A 151 -17.34 7.44 -2.10
CA SER A 151 -18.57 7.54 -2.89
C SER A 151 -19.76 6.82 -2.24
N LYS A 152 -20.98 7.27 -2.55
CA LYS A 152 -22.22 6.63 -2.11
C LYS A 152 -22.36 5.18 -2.60
N ASP A 153 -21.90 4.92 -3.82
CA ASP A 153 -21.69 3.58 -4.33
C ASP A 153 -20.18 3.30 -4.37
N PRO A 154 -19.66 2.39 -3.50
CA PRO A 154 -18.25 2.06 -3.47
C PRO A 154 -17.67 1.60 -4.82
N LYS A 155 -18.52 1.07 -5.70
CA LYS A 155 -18.15 0.61 -7.04
C LYS A 155 -17.55 1.74 -7.90
N ASP A 156 -18.08 2.96 -7.80
CA ASP A 156 -17.60 4.09 -8.58
C ASP A 156 -16.13 4.36 -8.34
N ILE A 157 -15.74 4.41 -7.05
CA ILE A 157 -14.36 4.70 -6.65
C ILE A 157 -13.39 3.52 -6.94
N LEU A 158 -13.83 2.28 -6.72
CA LEU A 158 -12.97 1.11 -6.91
C LEU A 158 -12.82 0.73 -8.38
N LYS A 159 -13.81 1.04 -9.20
CA LYS A 159 -13.74 0.91 -10.67
C LYS A 159 -12.76 1.89 -11.30
N ASP A 160 -12.67 3.10 -10.76
CA ASP A 160 -11.85 4.18 -11.33
C ASP A 160 -10.34 3.93 -11.26
N ASP A 161 -9.86 3.29 -10.19
CA ASP A 161 -8.45 2.89 -10.04
C ASP A 161 -8.35 1.55 -9.32
N GLY A 162 -8.02 0.48 -10.06
CA GLY A 162 -7.86 -0.87 -9.51
C GLY A 162 -6.86 -0.97 -8.38
N LEU A 163 -5.88 -0.05 -8.27
CA LEU A 163 -4.93 -0.03 -7.15
C LEU A 163 -5.62 0.24 -5.81
N ARG A 164 -6.78 0.90 -5.80
CA ARG A 164 -7.55 1.17 -4.58
C ARG A 164 -7.96 -0.11 -3.85
N VAL A 165 -8.09 -1.22 -4.57
CA VAL A 165 -8.38 -2.54 -3.99
C VAL A 165 -7.20 -3.04 -3.13
N LEU A 166 -5.95 -2.89 -3.59
CA LEU A 166 -4.76 -3.17 -2.76
C LEU A 166 -4.59 -2.17 -1.63
N ARG A 167 -4.87 -0.89 -1.89
CA ARG A 167 -4.83 0.16 -0.86
C ARG A 167 -5.85 -0.10 0.25
N LEU A 168 -7.03 -0.68 -0.07
CA LEU A 168 -8.02 -1.11 0.92
C LEU A 168 -7.38 -2.11 1.91
N VAL A 169 -6.77 -3.17 1.40
CA VAL A 169 -6.09 -4.18 2.24
C VAL A 169 -4.99 -3.52 3.07
N ARG A 170 -4.16 -2.70 2.45
CA ARG A 170 -3.08 -2.01 3.15
C ARG A 170 -3.60 -1.16 4.30
N PHE A 171 -4.54 -0.26 4.06
CA PHE A 171 -5.06 0.62 5.12
C PHE A 171 -5.82 -0.15 6.20
N ALA A 172 -6.59 -1.18 5.84
CA ALA A 172 -7.25 -2.03 6.82
C ALA A 172 -6.25 -2.63 7.82
N CYS A 173 -5.09 -3.10 7.32
CA CYS A 173 -4.06 -3.76 8.14
C CYS A 173 -3.10 -2.77 8.81
N GLU A 174 -2.65 -1.71 8.12
CA GLU A 174 -1.80 -0.67 8.73
C GLU A 174 -2.50 0.06 9.89
N LEU A 175 -3.81 0.32 9.76
CA LEU A 175 -4.57 1.08 10.75
C LEU A 175 -5.32 0.19 11.75
N GLY A 176 -5.43 -1.12 11.49
CA GLY A 176 -6.25 -2.02 12.29
C GLY A 176 -7.75 -1.71 12.20
N PHE A 177 -8.24 -1.34 11.01
CA PHE A 177 -9.62 -0.95 10.77
C PHE A 177 -10.41 -2.08 10.13
N GLU A 178 -11.69 -2.21 10.48
CA GLU A 178 -12.63 -3.06 9.75
C GLU A 178 -12.95 -2.46 8.38
N VAL A 179 -13.22 -3.34 7.42
CA VAL A 179 -13.66 -2.92 6.09
C VAL A 179 -15.18 -2.90 6.06
N GLU A 180 -15.76 -1.79 5.62
CA GLU A 180 -17.21 -1.68 5.43
C GLU A 180 -17.69 -2.71 4.40
N GLU A 181 -18.78 -3.42 4.71
CA GLU A 181 -19.25 -4.57 3.94
C GLU A 181 -19.48 -4.26 2.46
N ARG A 182 -20.12 -3.13 2.14
CA ARG A 182 -20.37 -2.71 0.75
C ARG A 182 -19.07 -2.39 0.03
N THR A 183 -18.12 -1.79 0.72
CA THR A 183 -16.77 -1.51 0.19
C THR A 183 -16.00 -2.80 -0.08
N ALA A 184 -16.08 -3.79 0.83
CA ALA A 184 -15.47 -5.11 0.62
C ALA A 184 -16.09 -5.85 -0.57
N ALA A 185 -17.42 -5.83 -0.69
CA ALA A 185 -18.13 -6.44 -1.81
C ALA A 185 -17.73 -5.82 -3.15
N ALA A 186 -17.65 -4.48 -3.22
CA ALA A 186 -17.19 -3.78 -4.40
C ALA A 186 -15.71 -4.07 -4.71
N ALA A 187 -14.84 -4.15 -3.69
CA ALA A 187 -13.43 -4.50 -3.90
C ALA A 187 -13.27 -5.89 -4.51
N LYS A 188 -14.07 -6.86 -4.07
CA LYS A 188 -14.09 -8.21 -4.65
C LYS A 188 -14.55 -8.21 -6.10
N GLU A 189 -15.60 -7.46 -6.43
CA GLU A 189 -16.13 -7.33 -7.80
C GLU A 189 -15.11 -6.69 -8.74
N TYR A 190 -14.38 -5.67 -8.28
CA TYR A 190 -13.43 -4.90 -9.11
C TYR A 190 -11.97 -5.28 -8.90
N ALA A 191 -11.66 -6.39 -8.21
CA ALA A 191 -10.28 -6.89 -8.05
C ALA A 191 -9.56 -7.11 -9.39
N GLN A 192 -10.29 -7.50 -10.45
CA GLN A 192 -9.76 -7.67 -11.80
C GLN A 192 -9.12 -6.40 -12.39
N GLY A 193 -9.51 -5.20 -11.93
CA GLY A 193 -8.89 -3.94 -12.32
C GLY A 193 -7.41 -3.85 -12.00
N LEU A 194 -6.89 -4.72 -11.12
CA LEU A 194 -5.46 -4.82 -10.83
C LEU A 194 -4.64 -5.30 -12.04
N SER A 195 -5.24 -6.02 -12.99
CA SER A 195 -4.55 -6.47 -14.21
C SER A 195 -4.06 -5.32 -15.09
N ASP A 196 -4.69 -4.15 -15.00
CA ASP A 196 -4.35 -2.97 -15.79
C ASP A 196 -3.38 -2.02 -15.06
N ILE A 197 -3.05 -2.34 -13.80
CA ILE A 197 -2.15 -1.51 -12.99
C ILE A 197 -0.68 -1.86 -13.31
N PRO A 198 0.19 -0.87 -13.54
CA PRO A 198 1.62 -1.11 -13.69
C PRO A 198 2.19 -1.91 -12.49
N ALA A 199 3.00 -2.93 -12.80
CA ALA A 199 3.52 -3.87 -11.81
C ALA A 199 4.30 -3.16 -10.69
N GLU A 200 4.99 -2.06 -11.01
CA GLU A 200 5.72 -1.24 -10.06
C GLU A 200 4.79 -0.62 -8.99
N ARG A 201 3.57 -0.20 -9.39
CA ARG A 201 2.57 0.33 -8.46
C ARG A 201 1.98 -0.77 -7.58
N VAL A 202 1.71 -1.94 -8.17
CA VAL A 202 1.26 -3.13 -7.43
C VAL A 202 2.30 -3.54 -6.39
N TYR A 203 3.57 -3.64 -6.80
CA TYR A 203 4.67 -3.97 -5.89
C TYR A 203 4.85 -2.94 -4.77
N ALA A 204 4.72 -1.65 -5.08
CA ALA A 204 4.83 -0.60 -4.07
C ALA A 204 3.77 -0.73 -2.96
N GLU A 205 2.54 -1.13 -3.29
CA GLU A 205 1.51 -1.43 -2.31
C GLU A 205 1.76 -2.77 -1.59
N LEU A 206 2.15 -3.83 -2.32
CA LEU A 206 2.50 -5.13 -1.73
C LEU A 206 3.62 -5.00 -0.70
N LYS A 207 4.66 -4.21 -0.99
CA LYS A 207 5.75 -3.92 -0.05
C LYS A 207 5.22 -3.32 1.26
N LYS A 208 4.29 -2.36 1.18
CA LYS A 208 3.67 -1.74 2.36
C LYS A 208 2.77 -2.73 3.10
N ILE A 209 2.05 -3.60 2.38
CA ILE A 209 1.23 -4.68 2.95
C ILE A 209 2.10 -5.65 3.75
N LEU A 210 3.23 -6.09 3.18
CA LEU A 210 4.17 -6.99 3.84
C LEU A 210 4.84 -6.37 5.09
N LEU A 211 4.79 -5.05 5.23
CA LEU A 211 5.35 -4.29 6.35
C LEU A 211 4.25 -3.53 7.13
N SER A 212 2.99 -3.98 7.04
CA SER A 212 1.85 -3.26 7.62
C SER A 212 1.82 -3.23 9.15
N ASP A 213 2.52 -4.16 9.81
CA ASP A 213 2.68 -4.22 11.26
C ASP A 213 3.72 -3.24 11.83
N VAL A 214 4.54 -2.60 10.98
CA VAL A 214 5.66 -1.76 11.43
C VAL A 214 5.30 -0.29 11.59
N ARG A 215 4.43 0.23 10.71
CA ARG A 215 4.23 1.68 10.59
C ARG A 215 3.54 2.29 11.80
N TYR A 216 2.48 1.65 12.28
CA TYR A 216 1.64 2.19 13.37
C TYR A 216 1.48 1.22 14.53
N PHE A 217 1.96 -0.03 14.40
CA PHE A 217 1.78 -1.09 15.40
C PHE A 217 0.31 -1.24 15.86
N ALA A 218 -0.62 -1.01 14.94
CA ALA A 218 -2.04 -0.98 15.25
C ALA A 218 -2.56 -2.37 15.62
N ALA A 219 -3.30 -2.46 16.72
CA ALA A 219 -4.03 -3.67 17.07
C ALA A 219 -5.07 -3.99 15.99
N GLN A 220 -5.10 -5.26 15.56
CA GLN A 220 -6.09 -5.72 14.59
C GLN A 220 -7.40 -6.07 15.30
N PRO A 221 -8.57 -5.94 14.63
CA PRO A 221 -9.88 -6.17 15.24
C PRO A 221 -10.04 -7.56 15.85
N ASP A 222 -9.50 -8.57 15.22
CA ASP A 222 -9.56 -9.99 15.61
C ASP A 222 -8.33 -10.47 16.41
N GLY A 223 -7.40 -9.55 16.74
CA GLY A 223 -6.13 -9.88 17.39
C GLY A 223 -5.15 -10.63 16.50
N GLU A 224 -5.45 -10.81 15.21
CA GLU A 224 -4.60 -11.45 14.23
C GLU A 224 -3.36 -10.59 13.93
N HIS A 225 -2.28 -11.20 13.44
CA HIS A 225 -1.12 -10.44 12.96
C HIS A 225 -1.48 -9.67 11.67
N ALA A 226 -1.09 -8.38 11.57
CA ALA A 226 -1.50 -7.51 10.46
C ALA A 226 -1.19 -8.10 9.08
N VAL A 227 -0.01 -8.70 8.89
CA VAL A 227 0.39 -9.32 7.61
C VAL A 227 -0.42 -10.59 7.32
N LEU A 228 -0.73 -11.40 8.33
CA LEU A 228 -1.58 -12.58 8.15
C LEU A 228 -3.00 -12.19 7.76
N ARG A 229 -3.56 -11.18 8.42
CA ARG A 229 -4.86 -10.58 8.07
C ARG A 229 -4.85 -10.04 6.63
N ALA A 230 -3.76 -9.39 6.22
CA ALA A 230 -3.64 -8.88 4.86
C ALA A 230 -3.72 -10.00 3.81
N PHE A 231 -3.03 -11.11 4.00
CA PHE A 231 -3.13 -12.26 3.10
C PHE A 231 -4.53 -12.86 3.08
N ARG A 232 -5.17 -12.99 4.24
CA ARG A 232 -6.55 -13.46 4.34
C ARG A 232 -7.50 -12.55 3.56
N LEU A 233 -7.43 -11.23 3.75
CA LEU A 233 -8.23 -10.28 2.99
C LEU A 233 -7.94 -10.34 1.48
N MET A 234 -6.67 -10.44 1.08
CA MET A 234 -6.31 -10.60 -0.34
C MET A 234 -6.89 -11.88 -0.95
N HIS A 235 -6.96 -12.95 -0.19
CA HIS A 235 -7.58 -14.21 -0.61
C HIS A 235 -9.10 -14.07 -0.72
N GLU A 236 -9.77 -13.62 0.34
CA GLU A 236 -11.23 -13.45 0.42
C GLU A 236 -11.79 -12.49 -0.66
N LEU A 237 -11.05 -11.42 -0.96
CA LEU A 237 -11.39 -10.45 -2.00
C LEU A 237 -10.94 -10.86 -3.40
N GLY A 238 -10.30 -12.03 -3.57
CA GLY A 238 -9.83 -12.54 -4.87
C GLY A 238 -8.64 -11.77 -5.46
N ILE A 239 -7.94 -10.99 -4.67
CA ILE A 239 -6.82 -10.13 -5.07
C ILE A 239 -5.59 -10.95 -5.45
N LEU A 240 -5.33 -12.06 -4.73
CA LEU A 240 -4.15 -12.91 -4.97
C LEU A 240 -4.04 -13.37 -6.42
N ARG A 241 -5.17 -13.64 -7.09
CA ARG A 241 -5.24 -14.03 -8.50
C ARG A 241 -4.54 -13.06 -9.44
N PHE A 242 -4.49 -11.78 -9.08
CA PHE A 242 -3.95 -10.71 -9.91
C PHE A 242 -2.55 -10.25 -9.46
N VAL A 243 -2.13 -10.61 -8.25
CA VAL A 243 -0.84 -10.20 -7.69
C VAL A 243 0.17 -11.36 -7.70
N VAL A 244 -0.18 -12.48 -7.06
CA VAL A 244 0.66 -13.69 -6.99
C VAL A 244 -0.27 -14.92 -7.13
N PRO A 245 -0.80 -15.20 -8.34
CA PRO A 245 -1.72 -16.33 -8.58
C PRO A 245 -1.13 -17.67 -8.20
N GLU A 246 0.18 -17.81 -8.26
CA GLU A 246 0.89 -19.06 -7.92
C GLU A 246 0.67 -19.49 -6.46
N LEU A 247 0.37 -18.56 -5.55
CA LEU A 247 0.04 -18.91 -4.17
C LEU A 247 -1.26 -19.71 -4.06
N LEU A 248 -2.23 -19.45 -4.95
CA LEU A 248 -3.51 -20.14 -4.96
C LEU A 248 -3.37 -21.64 -5.36
N GLU A 249 -2.31 -22.00 -6.08
CA GLU A 249 -2.02 -23.41 -6.38
C GLU A 249 -1.75 -24.23 -5.12
N GLY A 250 -1.34 -23.57 -4.03
CA GLY A 250 -1.10 -24.18 -2.72
C GLY A 250 -2.35 -24.39 -1.87
N GLU A 251 -3.49 -23.85 -2.27
CA GLU A 251 -4.76 -24.00 -1.55
C GLU A 251 -5.21 -25.47 -1.57
N ASN A 252 -5.57 -26.01 -0.40
CA ASN A 252 -5.94 -27.42 -0.23
C ASN A 252 -4.85 -28.45 -0.58
N VAL A 253 -3.60 -28.04 -0.86
CA VAL A 253 -2.48 -28.96 -1.01
C VAL A 253 -1.98 -29.39 0.36
N ALA A 254 -2.39 -30.59 0.76
CA ALA A 254 -2.05 -31.15 2.07
C ALA A 254 -0.54 -31.39 2.20
N GLN A 255 -0.01 -31.12 3.38
CA GLN A 255 1.36 -31.38 3.77
C GLN A 255 1.43 -32.52 4.80
N ASN A 256 2.64 -32.98 5.13
CA ASN A 256 2.81 -33.99 6.17
C ASN A 256 2.33 -33.46 7.53
N PRO A 257 1.27 -34.04 8.15
CA PRO A 257 0.67 -33.53 9.37
C PRO A 257 1.59 -33.59 10.58
N LYS A 258 2.68 -34.34 10.50
CA LYS A 258 3.73 -34.38 11.55
C LYS A 258 4.45 -33.03 11.69
N TYR A 259 4.54 -32.26 10.58
CA TYR A 259 5.32 -31.02 10.52
C TYR A 259 4.48 -29.79 10.20
N HIS A 260 3.31 -29.95 9.61
CA HIS A 260 2.50 -28.85 9.11
C HIS A 260 1.03 -29.00 9.52
N ALA A 261 0.47 -27.97 10.13
CA ALA A 261 -0.94 -27.89 10.51
C ALA A 261 -1.82 -27.29 9.41
N TYR A 262 -1.23 -26.77 8.35
CA TYR A 262 -1.91 -26.01 7.29
C TYR A 262 -1.55 -26.55 5.92
N ASP A 263 -2.37 -26.27 4.91
CA ASP A 263 -2.02 -26.44 3.50
C ASP A 263 -0.83 -25.52 3.11
N VAL A 264 -0.33 -25.69 1.88
CA VAL A 264 0.86 -24.96 1.42
C VAL A 264 0.63 -23.44 1.42
N MET A 265 -0.54 -22.98 0.96
CA MET A 265 -0.85 -21.53 0.89
C MET A 265 -0.97 -20.91 2.28
N HIS A 266 -1.78 -21.48 3.17
CA HIS A 266 -1.96 -20.93 4.52
C HIS A 266 -0.70 -21.04 5.36
N HIS A 267 0.14 -22.06 5.12
CA HIS A 267 1.47 -22.14 5.73
C HIS A 267 2.36 -20.98 5.26
N ALA A 268 2.41 -20.69 3.98
CA ALA A 268 3.20 -19.58 3.43
C ALA A 268 2.79 -18.22 4.04
N PHE A 269 1.48 -17.97 4.21
CA PHE A 269 0.98 -16.74 4.86
C PHE A 269 1.48 -16.61 6.30
N ARG A 270 1.42 -17.69 7.06
CA ARG A 270 1.87 -17.72 8.46
C ARG A 270 3.38 -17.55 8.59
N VAL A 271 4.14 -18.18 7.70
CA VAL A 271 5.60 -18.03 7.69
C VAL A 271 5.97 -16.58 7.39
N ALA A 272 5.38 -15.97 6.36
CA ALA A 272 5.61 -14.57 6.04
C ALA A 272 5.26 -13.63 7.21
N ALA A 273 4.14 -13.87 7.91
CA ALA A 273 3.71 -13.08 9.05
C ALA A 273 4.62 -13.28 10.28
N SER A 274 5.19 -14.48 10.45
CA SER A 274 6.03 -14.82 11.61
C SER A 274 7.51 -14.45 11.44
N THR A 275 7.94 -14.07 10.21
CA THR A 275 9.31 -13.58 10.00
C THR A 275 9.46 -12.14 10.52
N PRO A 276 10.67 -11.75 10.94
CA PRO A 276 10.94 -10.36 11.29
C PRO A 276 10.48 -9.37 10.21
N PRO A 277 10.19 -8.11 10.54
CA PRO A 277 9.69 -7.11 9.60
C PRO A 277 10.78 -6.60 8.65
N ASP A 278 11.36 -7.52 7.91
CA ASP A 278 12.29 -7.29 6.81
C ASP A 278 11.65 -7.76 5.50
N LEU A 279 11.68 -6.91 4.48
CA LEU A 279 11.03 -7.17 3.20
C LEU A 279 11.55 -8.46 2.53
N VAL A 280 12.86 -8.70 2.59
CA VAL A 280 13.49 -9.88 1.96
C VAL A 280 13.05 -11.15 2.67
N LEU A 281 13.03 -11.14 4.00
CA LEU A 281 12.57 -12.27 4.82
C LEU A 281 11.10 -12.57 4.58
N ARG A 282 10.24 -11.55 4.51
CA ARG A 282 8.80 -11.71 4.29
C ARG A 282 8.47 -12.18 2.88
N LEU A 283 9.16 -11.68 1.87
CA LEU A 283 9.05 -12.20 0.50
C LEU A 283 9.54 -13.65 0.43
N ALA A 284 10.65 -13.97 1.09
CA ALA A 284 11.13 -15.35 1.15
C ALA A 284 10.13 -16.25 1.88
N GLY A 285 9.60 -15.83 3.03
CA GLY A 285 8.56 -16.55 3.77
C GLY A 285 7.28 -16.78 2.96
N MET A 286 6.84 -15.78 2.19
CA MET A 286 5.69 -15.90 1.29
C MET A 286 5.91 -16.92 0.17
N LEU A 287 7.14 -17.06 -0.34
CA LEU A 287 7.43 -17.82 -1.56
C LEU A 287 8.24 -19.10 -1.34
N HIS A 288 8.69 -19.43 -0.10
CA HIS A 288 9.62 -20.54 0.14
C HIS A 288 9.10 -21.90 -0.35
N ASP A 289 7.81 -22.11 -0.25
CA ASP A 289 7.12 -23.34 -0.60
C ASP A 289 6.33 -23.28 -1.91
N ILE A 290 6.51 -22.23 -2.70
CA ILE A 290 5.71 -21.93 -3.91
C ILE A 290 5.73 -23.06 -4.95
N ALA A 291 6.78 -23.86 -5.00
CA ALA A 291 6.90 -24.97 -5.95
C ALA A 291 6.30 -26.29 -5.44
N LYS A 292 5.91 -26.41 -4.16
CA LYS A 292 5.35 -27.65 -3.62
C LYS A 292 4.15 -28.18 -4.42
N PRO A 293 3.15 -27.37 -4.80
CA PRO A 293 2.02 -27.83 -5.60
C PRO A 293 2.45 -28.43 -6.95
N ALA A 294 3.31 -27.71 -7.69
CA ALA A 294 3.82 -28.16 -8.98
C ALA A 294 4.63 -29.46 -8.86
N MET A 295 5.42 -29.62 -7.79
CA MET A 295 6.20 -30.85 -7.54
C MET A 295 5.31 -32.02 -7.19
N VAL A 296 4.27 -31.82 -6.38
CA VAL A 296 3.28 -32.87 -6.07
C VAL A 296 2.55 -33.34 -7.34
N HIS A 297 2.12 -32.37 -8.16
CA HIS A 297 1.44 -32.68 -9.43
C HIS A 297 2.35 -33.47 -10.38
N LYS A 298 3.64 -33.12 -10.48
CA LYS A 298 4.59 -33.74 -11.41
C LYS A 298 5.11 -35.11 -10.94
N THR A 299 5.36 -35.26 -9.63
CA THR A 299 6.12 -36.42 -9.10
C THR A 299 5.43 -37.15 -7.96
N GLY A 300 4.30 -36.65 -7.46
CA GLY A 300 3.65 -37.14 -6.24
C GLY A 300 4.41 -36.82 -4.95
N ARG A 301 5.47 -36.06 -5.03
CA ARG A 301 6.36 -35.74 -3.87
C ARG A 301 6.78 -34.29 -3.89
N MET A 302 7.18 -33.74 -2.72
CA MET A 302 7.60 -32.34 -2.56
C MET A 302 9.14 -32.16 -2.62
N TYR A 303 9.91 -33.15 -3.06
CA TYR A 303 11.37 -33.07 -3.09
C TYR A 303 11.85 -32.06 -4.14
N ASN A 304 12.96 -31.36 -3.81
CA ASN A 304 13.60 -30.35 -4.65
C ASN A 304 12.74 -29.11 -4.88
N HIS A 305 11.69 -28.91 -4.04
CA HIS A 305 10.84 -27.70 -4.14
C HIS A 305 11.61 -26.40 -3.84
N GLU A 306 12.68 -26.47 -3.04
CA GLU A 306 13.53 -25.34 -2.69
C GLU A 306 14.28 -24.78 -3.91
N SER A 307 14.79 -25.66 -4.77
CA SER A 307 15.51 -25.24 -5.98
C SER A 307 14.55 -24.70 -7.05
N VAL A 308 13.49 -25.46 -7.34
CA VAL A 308 12.44 -25.03 -8.30
C VAL A 308 11.72 -23.78 -7.80
N GLY A 309 11.45 -23.70 -6.49
CA GLY A 309 10.81 -22.56 -5.85
C GLY A 309 11.65 -21.26 -5.95
N ALA A 310 12.97 -21.38 -5.84
CA ALA A 310 13.85 -20.23 -6.05
C ALA A 310 13.78 -19.68 -7.48
N ASP A 311 13.65 -20.55 -8.48
CA ASP A 311 13.51 -20.13 -9.88
C ASP A 311 12.11 -19.55 -10.14
N MET A 312 11.04 -20.16 -9.64
CA MET A 312 9.68 -19.60 -9.68
C MET A 312 9.60 -18.25 -9.00
N ALA A 313 10.19 -18.12 -7.82
CA ALA A 313 10.22 -16.83 -7.07
C ALA A 313 10.94 -15.74 -7.87
N ARG A 314 12.03 -16.06 -8.58
CA ARG A 314 12.71 -15.12 -9.47
C ARG A 314 11.77 -14.58 -10.54
N ASP A 315 11.00 -15.45 -11.19
CA ASP A 315 10.08 -15.06 -12.26
C ASP A 315 8.91 -14.23 -11.73
N ILE A 316 8.34 -14.62 -10.58
CA ILE A 316 7.28 -13.86 -9.88
C ILE A 316 7.75 -12.46 -9.52
N LEU A 317 8.91 -12.36 -8.86
CA LEU A 317 9.45 -11.08 -8.41
C LEU A 317 9.92 -10.19 -9.57
N ALA A 318 10.44 -10.78 -10.65
CA ALA A 318 10.77 -10.05 -11.87
C ALA A 318 9.52 -9.50 -12.57
N ARG A 319 8.42 -10.27 -12.63
CA ARG A 319 7.11 -9.83 -13.12
C ARG A 319 6.58 -8.65 -12.30
N LEU A 320 6.74 -8.68 -10.99
CA LEU A 320 6.37 -7.59 -10.08
C LEU A 320 7.34 -6.40 -10.11
N LYS A 321 8.40 -6.45 -10.92
CA LYS A 321 9.42 -5.39 -11.05
C LYS A 321 10.16 -5.10 -9.73
N VAL A 322 10.38 -6.14 -8.93
CA VAL A 322 11.21 -6.04 -7.71
C VAL A 322 12.67 -5.78 -8.08
N GLU A 323 13.38 -5.07 -7.25
CA GLU A 323 14.79 -4.72 -7.43
C GLU A 323 15.68 -6.00 -7.49
N LYS A 324 16.61 -6.06 -8.44
CA LYS A 324 17.46 -7.25 -8.67
C LYS A 324 18.21 -7.73 -7.42
N ALA A 325 18.67 -6.80 -6.58
CA ALA A 325 19.35 -7.13 -5.33
C ALA A 325 18.43 -7.84 -4.34
N VAL A 326 17.15 -7.42 -4.26
CA VAL A 326 16.13 -8.06 -3.42
C VAL A 326 15.82 -9.46 -3.96
N ILE A 327 15.60 -9.60 -5.27
CA ILE A 327 15.33 -10.89 -5.93
C ILE A 327 16.46 -11.88 -5.61
N SER A 328 17.72 -11.48 -5.78
CA SER A 328 18.87 -12.35 -5.52
C SER A 328 18.88 -12.89 -4.09
N ARG A 329 18.64 -12.02 -3.11
CA ARG A 329 18.61 -12.40 -1.68
C ARG A 329 17.43 -13.31 -1.35
N VAL A 330 16.23 -13.02 -1.88
CA VAL A 330 15.04 -13.84 -1.69
C VAL A 330 15.26 -15.25 -2.27
N CYS A 331 15.74 -15.33 -3.52
CA CYS A 331 16.01 -16.62 -4.16
C CYS A 331 17.07 -17.45 -3.42
N ALA A 332 18.10 -16.80 -2.87
CA ALA A 332 19.10 -17.48 -2.05
C ALA A 332 18.47 -18.08 -0.78
N LEU A 333 17.64 -17.30 -0.07
CA LEU A 333 16.93 -17.79 1.11
C LEU A 333 16.01 -18.97 0.79
N ILE A 334 15.25 -18.88 -0.30
CA ILE A 334 14.35 -19.97 -0.74
C ILE A 334 15.16 -21.21 -1.11
N ARG A 335 16.26 -21.08 -1.85
CA ARG A 335 17.11 -22.21 -2.25
C ARG A 335 17.70 -22.96 -1.06
N TRP A 336 17.96 -22.28 0.03
CA TRP A 336 18.64 -22.84 1.18
C TRP A 336 17.75 -23.04 2.40
N HIS A 337 16.42 -22.79 2.33
CA HIS A 337 15.55 -22.86 3.52
C HIS A 337 15.44 -24.27 4.12
N MET A 338 15.71 -25.32 3.31
CA MET A 338 15.78 -26.72 3.78
C MET A 338 17.16 -27.14 4.29
N TYR A 339 18.15 -26.25 4.18
CA TYR A 339 19.50 -26.55 4.63
C TYR A 339 19.60 -26.44 6.15
N ASP A 340 20.22 -27.46 6.78
CA ASP A 340 20.50 -27.50 8.21
C ASP A 340 19.25 -27.42 9.12
N LEU A 341 18.16 -28.07 8.75
CA LEU A 341 16.92 -28.13 9.55
C LEU A 341 17.18 -28.65 11.00
N ASP A 342 18.22 -29.47 11.19
CA ASP A 342 18.58 -30.01 12.49
C ASP A 342 19.54 -29.12 13.30
N GLY A 343 19.98 -27.97 12.75
CA GLY A 343 20.90 -27.02 13.40
C GLY A 343 22.30 -27.58 13.69
N ARG A 344 22.76 -28.54 12.86
CA ARG A 344 24.04 -29.25 13.08
C ARG A 344 25.21 -28.74 12.25
N ALA A 345 24.92 -27.83 11.29
CA ALA A 345 25.97 -27.29 10.43
C ALA A 345 26.95 -26.41 11.23
N LYS A 346 28.23 -26.58 10.96
CA LYS A 346 29.25 -25.72 11.57
C LYS A 346 29.15 -24.29 11.00
N GLU A 347 29.35 -23.28 11.84
CA GLU A 347 29.29 -21.87 11.48
C GLU A 347 30.14 -21.53 10.23
N LYS A 348 31.35 -22.15 10.11
CA LYS A 348 32.22 -22.00 8.94
C LYS A 348 31.54 -22.49 7.64
N THR A 349 30.74 -23.55 7.71
CA THR A 349 30.03 -24.13 6.57
C THR A 349 28.86 -23.21 6.18
N LEU A 350 28.11 -22.71 7.18
CA LEU A 350 27.04 -21.72 6.95
C LEU A 350 27.59 -20.45 6.31
N LYS A 351 28.67 -19.88 6.86
CA LYS A 351 29.30 -18.68 6.27
C LYS A 351 29.75 -18.89 4.83
N LYS A 352 30.33 -20.05 4.49
CA LYS A 352 30.74 -20.37 3.11
C LYS A 352 29.52 -20.50 2.18
N GLN A 353 28.42 -21.07 2.67
CA GLN A 353 27.22 -21.31 1.88
C GLN A 353 26.47 -20.01 1.55
N PHE A 354 26.42 -19.06 2.51
CA PHE A 354 25.70 -17.78 2.35
C PHE A 354 26.60 -16.63 1.85
N ALA A 355 27.89 -16.86 1.61
CA ALA A 355 28.80 -15.89 1.02
C ALA A 355 28.86 -15.92 -0.52
N GLN A 356 28.12 -16.85 -1.14
CA GLN A 356 27.95 -16.97 -2.60
C GLN A 356 26.64 -16.32 -3.05
#